data_48b7cc7cb224920a9963495b49064c3d
#
_entry.id   48b7cc7cb224920a9963495b49064c3d
#
_cell.length_a   1.000
_cell.length_b   1.000
_cell.length_c   1.000
_cell.angle_alpha   90.00
_cell.angle_beta   90.00
_cell.angle_gamma   90.00
#
_symmetry.space_group_name_H-M   'P 1'
#
loop_
_entity.id
_entity.type
_entity.pdbx_description
1 polymer ?
#
loop_
_entity_poly.entity_id
_entity_poly.type
_entity_poly.pdbx_seq_one_letter_code
_entity_poly.pdbx_strand_id
1 'polypeptide(L)'
;MGISETDRGHLRRCVELAREALDAGDEPFGSVLVSARGEVLFEDRNRVAGGDATRHPEFEIARWAAAHLTPEQRSAATVYTSGEHCPMCSAAHAWVGLGRIVHASSSAQLGRWLDELGAPPAPVAALPITQVAPGVPVDGPCPELAPAVRDLHRRLHLIRTGTEPRGRS
;
A
#
# COMPACT_ATOMS: atom_id res chain seq x y z
N MET A 1 12.71 -9.56 -10.99
CA MET A 1 13.36 -8.35 -11.56
C MET A 1 13.51 -7.35 -10.42
N GLY A 2 14.53 -6.57 -10.37
CA GLY A 2 14.69 -5.55 -9.33
C GLY A 2 13.86 -4.28 -9.61
N ILE A 3 13.85 -3.38 -8.64
CA ILE A 3 13.15 -2.09 -8.72
C ILE A 3 13.93 -1.12 -9.62
N SER A 4 13.33 -0.68 -10.72
CA SER A 4 13.90 0.29 -11.66
C SER A 4 13.71 1.74 -11.17
N GLU A 5 14.34 2.72 -11.84
CA GLU A 5 14.09 4.14 -11.51
C GLU A 5 12.66 4.59 -11.81
N THR A 6 12.05 4.03 -12.86
CA THR A 6 10.62 4.26 -13.14
C THR A 6 9.74 3.74 -12.00
N ASP A 7 10.02 2.53 -11.50
CA ASP A 7 9.33 1.98 -10.34
C ASP A 7 9.47 2.89 -9.11
N ARG A 8 10.68 3.42 -8.84
CA ARG A 8 10.91 4.37 -7.75
C ARG A 8 10.08 5.65 -7.90
N GLY A 9 9.92 6.14 -9.12
CA GLY A 9 9.06 7.29 -9.40
C GLY A 9 7.61 7.06 -8.93
N HIS A 10 7.02 5.92 -9.30
CA HIS A 10 5.67 5.54 -8.86
C HIS A 10 5.60 5.26 -7.35
N LEU A 11 6.63 4.63 -6.76
CA LEU A 11 6.70 4.42 -5.31
C LEU A 11 6.79 5.74 -4.53
N ARG A 12 7.51 6.76 -5.02
CA ARG A 12 7.51 8.11 -4.41
C ARG A 12 6.10 8.68 -4.38
N ARG A 13 5.33 8.53 -5.48
CA ARG A 13 3.92 8.95 -5.50
C ARG A 13 3.08 8.19 -4.47
N CYS A 14 3.30 6.90 -4.29
CA CYS A 14 2.62 6.11 -3.24
C CYS A 14 2.93 6.65 -1.83
N VAL A 15 4.17 7.05 -1.55
CA VAL A 15 4.57 7.64 -0.26
C VAL A 15 3.94 9.02 -0.07
N GLU A 16 3.80 9.82 -1.13
CA GLU A 16 3.06 11.10 -1.07
C GLU A 16 1.58 10.87 -0.73
N LEU A 17 0.92 9.92 -1.39
CA LEU A 17 -0.46 9.53 -1.09
C LEU A 17 -0.62 9.02 0.35
N ALA A 18 0.35 8.26 0.85
CA ALA A 18 0.38 7.83 2.25
C ALA A 18 0.48 9.02 3.21
N ARG A 19 1.27 10.04 2.88
CA ARG A 19 1.34 11.29 3.65
C ARG A 19 0.03 12.05 3.62
N GLU A 20 -0.59 12.18 2.44
CA GLU A 20 -1.91 12.79 2.29
C GLU A 20 -2.97 12.08 3.14
N ALA A 21 -2.94 10.74 3.20
CA ALA A 21 -3.81 9.95 4.06
C ALA A 21 -3.60 10.29 5.55
N LEU A 22 -2.36 10.32 6.02
CA LEU A 22 -2.02 10.68 7.39
C LEU A 22 -2.51 12.08 7.74
N ASP A 23 -2.28 13.06 6.86
CA ASP A 23 -2.70 14.45 7.06
C ASP A 23 -4.23 14.59 7.10
N ALA A 24 -4.96 13.70 6.42
CA ALA A 24 -6.43 13.63 6.48
C ALA A 24 -6.97 12.85 7.69
N GLY A 25 -6.11 12.28 8.53
CA GLY A 25 -6.49 11.50 9.72
C GLY A 25 -6.66 10.01 9.47
N ASP A 26 -6.26 9.54 8.31
CA ASP A 26 -6.29 8.12 7.92
C ASP A 26 -4.94 7.42 8.18
N GLU A 27 -4.88 6.13 7.95
CA GLU A 27 -3.62 5.38 8.01
C GLU A 27 -2.73 5.70 6.81
N PRO A 28 -1.38 5.74 6.99
CA PRO A 28 -0.46 6.19 5.95
C PRO A 28 -0.18 5.11 4.90
N PHE A 29 -1.15 4.88 4.02
CA PHE A 29 -1.04 3.99 2.86
C PHE A 29 -1.51 4.70 1.60
N GLY A 30 -0.77 4.49 0.52
CA GLY A 30 -1.08 5.00 -0.80
C GLY A 30 -0.65 4.05 -1.89
N SER A 31 -1.41 3.97 -2.97
CA SER A 31 -1.17 3.03 -4.06
C SER A 31 -1.54 3.61 -5.41
N VAL A 32 -0.86 3.15 -6.45
CA VAL A 32 -1.01 3.60 -7.85
C VAL A 32 -1.10 2.39 -8.77
N LEU A 33 -2.09 2.39 -9.66
CA LEU A 33 -2.23 1.41 -10.74
C LEU A 33 -1.68 1.99 -12.04
N VAL A 34 -0.78 1.27 -12.68
CA VAL A 34 -0.11 1.69 -13.91
C VAL A 34 -0.30 0.64 -15.00
N SER A 35 -0.66 1.10 -16.21
CA SER A 35 -0.83 0.23 -17.38
C SER A 35 0.49 -0.35 -17.88
N ALA A 36 0.41 -1.34 -18.77
CA ALA A 36 1.58 -1.88 -19.49
C ALA A 36 2.37 -0.81 -20.30
N ARG A 37 1.72 0.32 -20.63
CA ARG A 37 2.36 1.45 -21.34
C ARG A 37 2.93 2.52 -20.41
N GLY A 38 2.87 2.31 -19.09
CA GLY A 38 3.37 3.27 -18.11
C GLY A 38 2.41 4.40 -17.77
N GLU A 39 1.13 4.31 -18.18
CA GLU A 39 0.11 5.30 -17.88
C GLU A 39 -0.49 5.05 -16.49
N VAL A 40 -0.59 6.07 -15.66
CA VAL A 40 -1.32 6.00 -14.40
C VAL A 40 -2.81 5.90 -14.70
N LEU A 41 -3.43 4.77 -14.34
CA LEU A 41 -4.85 4.49 -14.58
C LEU A 41 -5.72 4.89 -13.40
N PHE A 42 -5.22 4.69 -12.19
CA PHE A 42 -5.94 4.99 -10.95
C PHE A 42 -4.94 5.14 -9.81
N GLU A 43 -5.24 6.01 -8.87
CA GLU A 43 -4.50 6.15 -7.62
C GLU A 43 -5.47 6.39 -6.47
N ASP A 44 -5.12 5.91 -5.28
CA ASP A 44 -5.91 6.11 -4.09
C ASP A 44 -5.03 6.08 -2.84
N ARG A 45 -5.60 6.51 -1.74
CA ARG A 45 -5.05 6.47 -0.40
C ARG A 45 -6.01 5.82 0.58
N ASN A 46 -5.50 5.42 1.76
CA ASN A 46 -6.32 4.86 2.83
C ASN A 46 -7.39 5.87 3.29
N ARG A 47 -8.60 5.37 3.63
CA ARG A 47 -9.77 6.15 4.04
C ARG A 47 -10.54 5.50 5.19
N VAL A 48 -9.84 4.81 6.09
CA VAL A 48 -10.48 4.06 7.19
C VAL A 48 -11.08 4.95 8.27
N ALA A 49 -10.68 6.23 8.36
CA ALA A 49 -11.20 7.17 9.36
C ALA A 49 -12.70 7.43 9.22
N GLY A 50 -13.29 7.15 8.06
CA GLY A 50 -14.73 7.22 7.83
C GLY A 50 -15.55 6.12 8.50
N GLY A 51 -14.89 5.15 9.17
CA GLY A 51 -15.55 4.06 9.90
C GLY A 51 -15.55 2.70 9.19
N ASP A 52 -15.10 2.64 7.94
CA ASP A 52 -14.93 1.39 7.20
C ASP A 52 -13.45 1.00 7.13
N ALA A 53 -13.06 0.03 7.96
CA ALA A 53 -11.69 -0.47 8.06
C ALA A 53 -11.20 -1.23 6.82
N THR A 54 -12.05 -1.47 5.82
CA THR A 54 -11.67 -2.11 4.56
C THR A 54 -11.28 -1.11 3.45
N ARG A 55 -11.38 0.19 3.70
CA ARG A 55 -11.07 1.25 2.74
C ARG A 55 -9.55 1.41 2.53
N HIS A 56 -8.93 0.35 2.07
CA HIS A 56 -7.53 0.28 1.68
C HIS A 56 -7.35 0.64 0.20
N PRO A 57 -6.32 1.41 -0.18
CA PRO A 57 -6.12 1.83 -1.56
C PRO A 57 -5.91 0.66 -2.53
N GLU A 58 -5.24 -0.39 -2.10
CA GLU A 58 -5.00 -1.59 -2.91
C GLU A 58 -6.31 -2.35 -3.19
N PHE A 59 -7.22 -2.38 -2.22
CA PHE A 59 -8.55 -2.99 -2.38
C PHE A 59 -9.41 -2.21 -3.36
N GLU A 60 -9.40 -0.86 -3.27
CA GLU A 60 -10.11 0.00 -4.22
C GLU A 60 -9.54 -0.12 -5.64
N ILE A 61 -8.22 -0.25 -5.79
CA ILE A 61 -7.57 -0.53 -7.08
C ILE A 61 -8.10 -1.84 -7.67
N ALA A 62 -8.20 -2.91 -6.88
CA ALA A 62 -8.70 -4.20 -7.35
C ALA A 62 -10.16 -4.09 -7.83
N ARG A 63 -11.02 -3.39 -7.08
CA ARG A 63 -12.42 -3.15 -7.45
C ARG A 63 -12.53 -2.30 -8.72
N TRP A 64 -11.77 -1.22 -8.79
CA TRP A 64 -11.75 -0.35 -9.97
C TRP A 64 -11.28 -1.10 -11.21
N ALA A 65 -10.20 -1.86 -11.11
CA ALA A 65 -9.64 -2.64 -12.21
C ALA A 65 -10.64 -3.70 -12.72
N ALA A 66 -11.33 -4.37 -11.81
CA ALA A 66 -12.37 -5.34 -12.18
C ALA A 66 -13.50 -4.72 -13.01
N ALA A 67 -13.87 -3.46 -12.69
CA ALA A 67 -14.96 -2.75 -13.35
C ALA A 67 -14.56 -2.08 -14.69
N HIS A 68 -13.27 -1.73 -14.87
CA HIS A 68 -12.84 -0.85 -15.96
C HIS A 68 -11.84 -1.48 -16.93
N LEU A 69 -11.18 -2.59 -16.57
CA LEU A 69 -10.13 -3.20 -17.38
C LEU A 69 -10.52 -4.61 -17.83
N THR A 70 -10.06 -4.99 -19.04
CA THR A 70 -10.16 -6.39 -19.49
C THR A 70 -9.20 -7.28 -18.68
N PRO A 71 -9.39 -8.61 -18.67
CA PRO A 71 -8.45 -9.54 -18.00
C PRO A 71 -6.99 -9.36 -18.48
N GLU A 72 -6.79 -9.14 -19.78
CA GLU A 72 -5.46 -8.94 -20.37
C GLU A 72 -4.83 -7.63 -19.89
N GLN A 73 -5.62 -6.54 -19.80
CA GLN A 73 -5.15 -5.27 -19.28
C GLN A 73 -4.78 -5.37 -17.80
N ARG A 74 -5.60 -6.09 -16.99
CA ARG A 74 -5.29 -6.31 -15.57
C ARG A 74 -4.01 -7.10 -15.36
N SER A 75 -3.84 -8.20 -16.08
CA SER A 75 -2.64 -9.05 -15.95
C SER A 75 -1.35 -8.35 -16.39
N ALA A 76 -1.45 -7.38 -17.30
CA ALA A 76 -0.32 -6.58 -17.79
C ALA A 76 -0.06 -5.30 -16.97
N ALA A 77 -0.96 -4.95 -16.04
CA ALA A 77 -0.80 -3.76 -15.19
C ALA A 77 0.11 -4.04 -13.99
N THR A 78 0.68 -2.97 -13.43
CA THR A 78 1.47 -3.02 -12.20
C THR A 78 0.80 -2.17 -11.12
N VAL A 79 0.71 -2.72 -9.91
CA VAL A 79 0.29 -1.97 -8.72
C VAL A 79 1.52 -1.59 -7.91
N TYR A 80 1.70 -0.30 -7.70
CA TYR A 80 2.69 0.26 -6.79
C TYR A 80 2.02 0.61 -5.48
N THR A 81 2.70 0.39 -4.35
CA THR A 81 2.14 0.66 -3.03
C THR A 81 3.22 1.06 -2.02
N SER A 82 2.88 1.92 -1.08
CA SER A 82 3.78 2.34 0.00
C SER A 82 4.08 1.21 0.98
N GLY A 83 3.10 0.33 1.23
CA GLY A 83 3.22 -0.86 2.07
C GLY A 83 2.76 -2.11 1.33
N GLU A 84 3.38 -3.25 1.63
CA GLU A 84 2.96 -4.54 1.08
C GLU A 84 1.48 -4.80 1.38
N HIS A 85 0.77 -5.37 0.41
CA HIS A 85 -0.65 -5.72 0.53
C HIS A 85 -0.92 -6.56 1.79
N CYS A 86 -1.93 -6.18 2.57
CA CYS A 86 -2.47 -7.06 3.62
C CYS A 86 -3.14 -8.30 3.01
N PRO A 87 -3.46 -9.35 3.80
CA PRO A 87 -4.11 -10.55 3.27
C PRO A 87 -5.41 -10.31 2.50
N MET A 88 -6.24 -9.35 2.92
CA MET A 88 -7.46 -8.97 2.20
C MET A 88 -7.15 -8.41 0.81
N CYS A 89 -6.23 -7.45 0.73
CA CYS A 89 -5.84 -6.83 -0.54
C CYS A 89 -5.08 -7.80 -1.45
N SER A 90 -4.24 -8.66 -0.88
CA SER A 90 -3.52 -9.72 -1.61
C SER A 90 -4.48 -10.68 -2.29
N ALA A 91 -5.51 -11.13 -1.57
CA ALA A 91 -6.52 -12.01 -2.13
C ALA A 91 -7.34 -11.31 -3.22
N ALA A 92 -7.78 -10.06 -2.99
CA ALA A 92 -8.52 -9.29 -3.98
C ALA A 92 -7.71 -9.06 -5.26
N HIS A 93 -6.42 -8.70 -5.15
CA HIS A 93 -5.50 -8.52 -6.27
C HIS A 93 -5.42 -9.80 -7.15
N ALA A 94 -5.23 -10.95 -6.51
CA ALA A 94 -5.15 -12.24 -7.20
C ALA A 94 -6.49 -12.63 -7.84
N TRP A 95 -7.61 -12.48 -7.13
CA TRP A 95 -8.93 -12.82 -7.64
C TRP A 95 -9.33 -12.03 -8.87
N VAL A 96 -8.99 -10.75 -8.95
CA VAL A 96 -9.30 -9.93 -10.14
C VAL A 96 -8.26 -10.10 -11.26
N GLY A 97 -7.19 -10.84 -11.02
CA GLY A 97 -6.15 -11.14 -12.02
C GLY A 97 -5.24 -9.96 -12.35
N LEU A 98 -4.95 -9.09 -11.37
CA LEU A 98 -3.94 -8.05 -11.53
C LEU A 98 -2.54 -8.66 -11.61
N GLY A 99 -1.62 -7.96 -12.29
CA GLY A 99 -0.25 -8.40 -12.54
C GLY A 99 0.71 -8.08 -11.39
N ARG A 100 1.87 -7.55 -11.73
CA ARG A 100 2.99 -7.28 -10.82
C ARG A 100 2.64 -6.32 -9.69
N ILE A 101 3.19 -6.56 -8.50
CA ILE A 101 3.20 -5.63 -7.37
C ILE A 101 4.63 -5.14 -7.13
N VAL A 102 4.77 -3.84 -6.82
CA VAL A 102 6.00 -3.25 -6.30
C VAL A 102 5.69 -2.47 -5.03
N HIS A 103 6.37 -2.77 -3.93
CA HIS A 103 6.11 -2.12 -2.66
C HIS A 103 7.35 -1.42 -2.07
N ALA A 104 7.13 -0.28 -1.39
CA ALA A 104 8.21 0.47 -0.75
C ALA A 104 8.64 -0.15 0.58
N SER A 105 7.70 -0.72 1.35
CA SER A 105 7.96 -1.41 2.62
C SER A 105 7.22 -2.74 2.69
N SER A 106 7.81 -3.73 3.35
CA SER A 106 7.22 -5.07 3.51
C SER A 106 6.31 -5.17 4.74
N SER A 107 5.41 -6.17 4.75
CA SER A 107 4.60 -6.52 5.91
C SER A 107 5.47 -6.86 7.12
N ALA A 108 6.60 -7.55 6.90
CA ALA A 108 7.54 -7.88 7.97
C ALA A 108 8.21 -6.63 8.57
N GLN A 109 8.55 -5.62 7.74
CA GLN A 109 9.06 -4.34 8.24
C GLN A 109 8.00 -3.61 9.07
N LEU A 110 6.78 -3.50 8.55
CA LEU A 110 5.68 -2.85 9.27
C LEU A 110 5.41 -3.52 10.61
N GLY A 111 5.36 -4.86 10.65
CA GLY A 111 5.18 -5.62 11.89
C GLY A 111 6.23 -5.26 12.94
N ARG A 112 7.51 -5.27 12.56
CA ARG A 112 8.60 -4.88 13.47
C ARG A 112 8.48 -3.43 13.96
N TRP A 113 8.16 -2.48 13.08
CA TRP A 113 8.01 -1.08 13.47
C TRP A 113 6.84 -0.87 14.46
N LEU A 114 5.73 -1.55 14.26
CA LEU A 114 4.58 -1.48 15.16
C LEU A 114 4.89 -2.14 16.52
N ASP A 115 5.61 -3.26 16.54
CA ASP A 115 6.07 -3.91 17.76
C ASP A 115 7.03 -2.99 18.55
N GLU A 116 7.99 -2.36 17.89
CA GLU A 116 8.91 -1.39 18.49
C GLU A 116 8.18 -0.19 19.11
N LEU A 117 7.05 0.21 18.54
CA LEU A 117 6.22 1.31 19.04
C LEU A 117 5.23 0.87 20.14
N GLY A 118 5.08 -0.43 20.38
CA GLY A 118 4.04 -0.96 21.26
C GLY A 118 2.63 -0.75 20.75
N ALA A 119 2.46 -0.61 19.43
CA ALA A 119 1.16 -0.45 18.80
C ALA A 119 0.35 -1.76 18.84
N PRO A 120 -0.99 -1.69 18.96
CA PRO A 120 -1.81 -2.89 18.91
C PRO A 120 -1.67 -3.62 17.57
N PRO A 121 -1.69 -4.97 17.56
CA PRO A 121 -1.62 -5.73 16.32
C PRO A 121 -2.87 -5.53 15.46
N ALA A 122 -2.71 -5.73 14.15
CA ALA A 122 -3.84 -5.81 13.24
C ALA A 122 -4.73 -7.03 13.56
N PRO A 123 -6.03 -6.99 13.23
CA PRO A 123 -6.95 -8.10 13.50
C PRO A 123 -6.73 -9.31 12.58
N VAL A 124 -5.80 -9.22 11.63
CA VAL A 124 -5.45 -10.27 10.67
C VAL A 124 -3.97 -10.62 10.80
N ALA A 125 -3.62 -11.87 10.48
CA ALA A 125 -2.22 -12.29 10.45
C ALA A 125 -1.43 -11.48 9.40
N ALA A 126 -0.22 -11.05 9.76
CA ALA A 126 0.67 -10.28 8.87
C ALA A 126 1.38 -11.20 7.85
N LEU A 127 0.59 -11.87 7.00
CA LEU A 127 1.11 -12.75 5.96
C LEU A 127 1.65 -11.93 4.78
N PRO A 128 2.84 -12.23 4.26
CA PRO A 128 3.32 -11.61 3.03
C PRO A 128 2.45 -12.07 1.84
N ILE A 129 2.35 -11.22 0.82
CA ILE A 129 1.55 -11.53 -0.38
C ILE A 129 1.94 -12.85 -1.03
N THR A 130 3.21 -13.22 -1.00
CA THR A 130 3.72 -14.48 -1.57
C THR A 130 3.13 -15.72 -0.90
N GLN A 131 2.63 -15.62 0.33
CA GLN A 131 1.92 -16.72 1.01
C GLN A 131 0.42 -16.71 0.70
N VAL A 132 -0.18 -15.58 0.44
CA VAL A 132 -1.62 -15.46 0.13
C VAL A 132 -1.86 -15.69 -1.37
N ALA A 133 -1.02 -15.12 -2.23
CA ALA A 133 -1.13 -15.16 -3.68
C ALA A 133 0.22 -15.51 -4.32
N PRO A 134 0.69 -16.77 -4.21
CA PRO A 134 2.04 -17.17 -4.60
C PRO A 134 2.35 -17.03 -6.10
N GLY A 135 1.32 -16.90 -6.94
CA GLY A 135 1.48 -16.71 -8.38
C GLY A 135 1.66 -15.23 -8.82
N VAL A 136 1.54 -14.26 -7.92
CA VAL A 136 1.69 -12.84 -8.25
C VAL A 136 3.17 -12.46 -8.22
N PRO A 137 3.73 -11.85 -9.30
CA PRO A 137 5.08 -11.33 -9.29
C PRO A 137 5.20 -10.13 -8.35
N VAL A 138 6.16 -10.14 -7.43
CA VAL A 138 6.34 -9.10 -6.41
C VAL A 138 7.80 -8.66 -6.34
N ASP A 139 8.02 -7.35 -6.35
CA ASP A 139 9.31 -6.72 -6.08
C ASP A 139 9.20 -5.75 -4.90
N GLY A 140 10.22 -5.73 -4.06
CA GLY A 140 10.30 -4.90 -2.86
C GLY A 140 10.95 -5.66 -1.69
N PRO A 141 11.16 -4.99 -0.56
CA PRO A 141 10.96 -3.55 -0.33
C PRO A 141 11.97 -2.66 -1.06
N CYS A 142 11.68 -1.36 -1.17
CA CYS A 142 12.60 -0.35 -1.69
C CYS A 142 13.38 0.28 -0.53
N PRO A 143 14.69 -0.03 -0.38
CA PRO A 143 15.47 0.43 0.78
C PRO A 143 15.52 1.95 0.93
N GLU A 144 15.48 2.68 -0.18
CA GLU A 144 15.56 4.15 -0.21
C GLU A 144 14.28 4.81 0.32
N LEU A 145 13.12 4.16 0.18
CA LEU A 145 11.82 4.72 0.55
C LEU A 145 11.25 4.16 1.86
N ALA A 146 11.69 2.98 2.28
CA ALA A 146 11.22 2.34 3.51
C ALA A 146 11.39 3.24 4.76
N PRO A 147 12.48 4.02 4.94
CA PRO A 147 12.60 4.95 6.07
C PRO A 147 11.52 6.02 6.11
N ALA A 148 11.12 6.57 4.95
CA ALA A 148 10.06 7.57 4.88
C ALA A 148 8.70 6.97 5.26
N VAL A 149 8.42 5.74 4.82
CA VAL A 149 7.20 5.01 5.22
C VAL A 149 7.19 4.74 6.72
N ARG A 150 8.33 4.27 7.29
CA ARG A 150 8.46 4.08 8.74
C ARG A 150 8.15 5.35 9.53
N ASP A 151 8.64 6.49 9.10
CA ASP A 151 8.37 7.77 9.77
C ASP A 151 6.89 8.13 9.77
N LEU A 152 6.17 7.88 8.68
CA LEU A 152 4.73 8.11 8.61
C LEU A 152 3.95 7.23 9.61
N HIS A 153 4.29 5.95 9.74
CA HIS A 153 3.68 5.06 10.73
C HIS A 153 4.02 5.46 12.17
N ARG A 154 5.26 5.89 12.42
CA ARG A 154 5.67 6.43 13.71
C ARG A 154 4.84 7.67 14.08
N ARG A 155 4.67 8.60 13.16
CA ARG A 155 3.86 9.81 13.36
C ARG A 155 2.39 9.48 13.64
N LEU A 156 1.79 8.53 12.91
CA LEU A 156 0.44 8.06 13.20
C LEU A 156 0.32 7.56 14.65
N HIS A 157 1.28 6.75 15.09
CA HIS A 157 1.29 6.24 16.47
C HIS A 157 1.37 7.38 17.49
N LEU A 158 2.25 8.37 17.29
CA LEU A 158 2.39 9.53 18.17
C LEU A 158 1.10 10.39 18.21
N ILE A 159 0.42 10.55 17.08
CA ILE A 159 -0.89 11.22 17.00
C ILE A 159 -1.94 10.45 17.81
N ARG A 160 -2.00 9.14 17.64
CA ARG A 160 -2.98 8.26 18.34
C ARG A 160 -2.74 8.20 19.84
N THR A 161 -1.51 8.32 20.29
CA THR A 161 -1.13 8.34 21.72
C THR A 161 -1.11 9.75 22.34
N GLY A 162 -1.47 10.79 21.57
CA GLY A 162 -1.52 12.19 22.04
C GLY A 162 -0.15 12.86 22.20
N THR A 163 0.92 12.27 21.67
CA THR A 163 2.30 12.80 21.76
C THR A 163 2.59 13.82 20.65
N GLU A 164 1.90 13.74 19.51
CA GLU A 164 1.92 14.73 18.43
C GLU A 164 0.51 15.27 18.16
N PRO A 165 0.37 16.58 17.83
CA PRO A 165 -0.92 17.13 17.42
C PRO A 165 -1.32 16.57 16.06
N ARG A 166 -2.63 16.37 15.86
CA ARG A 166 -3.19 16.11 14.52
C ARG A 166 -2.87 17.31 13.65
N GLY A 167 -2.38 17.08 12.43
CA GLY A 167 -2.15 18.14 11.46
C GLY A 167 -3.40 19.02 11.34
N ARG A 168 -3.22 20.34 11.31
CA ARG A 168 -4.32 21.26 11.07
C ARG A 168 -4.74 21.12 9.62
N SER A 169 -6.00 20.76 9.39
CA SER A 169 -6.70 20.88 8.12
C SER A 169 -6.71 22.32 7.62
#